data_c086884bdfbece3c4076e2f3f7f846ce
#
_entry.id   c086884bdfbece3c4076e2f3f7f846ce
#
_cell.length_a   1.000
_cell.length_b   1.000
_cell.length_c   1.000
_cell.angle_alpha   90.00
_cell.angle_beta   90.00
_cell.angle_gamma   90.00
#
_symmetry.space_group_name_H-M   'P 1'
#
loop_
_entity.id
_entity.type
_entity.pdbx_description
1 polymer ?
#
loop_
_entity_poly.entity_id
_entity_poly.type
_entity_poly.pdbx_seq_one_letter_code
_entity_poly.pdbx_strand_id
1 'polypeptide(L)'
;FNVKGLEIASKSRIKNYYVKYSNKRNFENRVLKLLNKNKIDLICLAGFMKILSKKFIKKFSSPIINIHPSLLPKYKGLNTHMKAIKNKDKYSGATVHIVNDKLDSGKIIIQEKVRILKSDNEKTLKKKVLKIEHKIYSKAIIKLLTNY
;
A
#
# COMPACT_ATOMS: atom_id res chain seq x y z
N PHE A 1 7.21 21.66 -0.38
CA PHE A 1 6.07 20.73 -0.49
C PHE A 1 5.78 20.20 0.90
N ASN A 2 4.67 20.66 1.48
CA ASN A 2 4.24 20.25 2.83
C ASN A 2 3.49 18.91 2.68
N VAL A 3 4.22 17.79 2.72
CA VAL A 3 3.65 16.44 2.63
C VAL A 3 3.69 15.82 4.02
N LYS A 4 2.52 15.58 4.60
CA LYS A 4 2.37 15.06 5.97
C LYS A 4 3.28 13.86 6.29
N GLY A 5 3.48 12.96 5.31
CA GLY A 5 4.38 11.80 5.48
C GLY A 5 5.85 12.19 5.69
N LEU A 6 6.33 13.22 4.97
CA LEU A 6 7.70 13.72 5.14
C LEU A 6 7.87 14.44 6.49
N GLU A 7 6.85 15.19 6.93
CA GLU A 7 6.86 15.84 8.25
C GLU A 7 6.93 14.82 9.38
N ILE A 8 6.11 13.76 9.31
CA ILE A 8 6.11 12.68 10.30
C ILE A 8 7.48 11.99 10.33
N ALA A 9 8.04 11.65 9.16
CA ALA A 9 9.35 11.02 9.06
C ALA A 9 10.45 11.92 9.69
N SER A 10 10.44 13.22 9.36
CA SER A 10 11.39 14.18 9.91
C SER A 10 11.28 14.33 11.44
N LYS A 11 10.05 14.46 11.96
CA LYS A 11 9.81 14.51 13.42
C LYS A 11 10.27 13.24 14.14
N SER A 12 10.17 12.11 13.47
CA SER A 12 10.62 10.81 13.99
C SER A 12 12.11 10.53 13.71
N ARG A 13 12.86 11.53 13.21
CA ARG A 13 14.27 11.40 12.82
C ARG A 13 14.52 10.27 11.79
N ILE A 14 13.50 9.93 11.00
CA ILE A 14 13.60 8.95 9.92
C ILE A 14 14.08 9.65 8.66
N LYS A 15 15.15 9.12 8.05
CA LYS A 15 15.67 9.62 6.79
C LYS A 15 14.60 9.59 5.71
N ASN A 16 14.39 10.71 5.03
CA ASN A 16 13.34 10.83 4.03
C ASN A 16 13.82 11.55 2.78
N TYR A 17 13.13 11.31 1.66
CA TYR A 17 13.47 11.89 0.38
C TYR A 17 12.20 12.22 -0.40
N TYR A 18 12.19 13.37 -1.05
CA TYR A 18 11.19 13.71 -2.05
C TYR A 18 11.71 13.39 -3.45
N VAL A 19 11.03 12.51 -4.17
CA VAL A 19 11.33 12.18 -5.56
C VAL A 19 10.18 12.64 -6.44
N LYS A 20 10.39 13.78 -7.14
CA LYS A 20 9.39 14.30 -8.08
C LYS A 20 9.13 13.28 -9.20
N TYR A 21 7.86 12.97 -9.43
CA TYR A 21 7.43 12.15 -10.55
C TYR A 21 7.41 13.02 -11.82
N SER A 22 8.31 12.78 -12.75
CA SER A 22 8.33 13.41 -14.09
C SER A 22 7.72 12.44 -15.13
N ASN A 23 8.35 11.30 -15.28
CA ASN A 23 7.86 10.16 -16.03
C ASN A 23 8.27 8.86 -15.32
N LYS A 24 7.63 7.77 -15.68
CA LYS A 24 7.80 6.47 -15.00
C LYS A 24 9.26 6.01 -14.96
N ARG A 25 9.96 6.06 -16.09
CA ARG A 25 11.35 5.58 -16.22
C ARG A 25 12.31 6.36 -15.32
N ASN A 26 12.24 7.68 -15.39
CA ASN A 26 13.13 8.56 -14.62
C ASN A 26 12.84 8.44 -13.11
N PHE A 27 11.56 8.42 -12.74
CA PHE A 27 11.14 8.23 -11.34
C PHE A 27 11.68 6.91 -10.80
N GLU A 28 11.42 5.79 -11.46
CA GLU A 28 11.86 4.46 -11.04
C GLU A 28 13.38 4.34 -10.93
N ASN A 29 14.12 4.89 -11.89
CA ASN A 29 15.58 4.89 -11.85
C ASN A 29 16.14 5.69 -10.65
N ARG A 30 15.54 6.86 -10.34
CA ARG A 30 15.95 7.67 -9.19
C ARG A 30 15.63 6.96 -7.87
N VAL A 31 14.46 6.35 -7.78
CA VAL A 31 14.06 5.56 -6.60
C VAL A 31 15.01 4.38 -6.41
N LEU A 32 15.29 3.57 -7.43
CA LEU A 32 16.25 2.45 -7.34
C LEU A 32 17.63 2.89 -6.85
N LYS A 33 18.15 4.01 -7.34
CA LYS A 33 19.45 4.56 -6.87
C LYS A 33 19.39 4.85 -5.36
N LEU A 34 18.30 5.45 -4.87
CA LEU A 34 18.10 5.74 -3.44
C LEU A 34 17.97 4.47 -2.60
N LEU A 35 17.21 3.49 -3.06
CA LEU A 35 17.02 2.22 -2.39
C LEU A 35 18.36 1.48 -2.23
N ASN A 36 19.13 1.36 -3.30
CA ASN A 36 20.44 0.70 -3.26
C ASN A 36 21.44 1.46 -2.39
N LYS A 37 21.49 2.80 -2.48
CA LYS A 37 22.37 3.64 -1.63
C LYS A 37 22.08 3.45 -0.15
N ASN A 38 20.84 3.22 0.23
CA ASN A 38 20.42 3.06 1.62
C ASN A 38 20.25 1.58 2.04
N LYS A 39 20.65 0.62 1.19
CA LYS A 39 20.58 -0.83 1.46
C LYS A 39 19.20 -1.28 1.94
N ILE A 40 18.17 -0.91 1.18
CA ILE A 40 16.78 -1.22 1.52
C ILE A 40 16.43 -2.64 1.07
N ASP A 41 15.90 -3.46 1.98
CA ASP A 41 15.55 -4.87 1.76
C ASP A 41 14.04 -5.12 1.67
N LEU A 42 13.21 -4.12 1.99
CA LEU A 42 11.76 -4.20 1.91
C LEU A 42 11.17 -2.86 1.49
N ILE A 43 10.28 -2.84 0.50
CA ILE A 43 9.48 -1.67 0.17
C ILE A 43 8.05 -1.86 0.69
N CYS A 44 7.58 -0.89 1.48
CA CYS A 44 6.22 -0.82 1.98
C CYS A 44 5.46 0.31 1.27
N LEU A 45 4.59 -0.03 0.31
CA LEU A 45 3.77 0.96 -0.41
C LEU A 45 2.52 1.30 0.41
N ALA A 46 2.30 2.58 0.68
CA ALA A 46 1.11 3.10 1.31
C ALA A 46 0.63 4.35 0.58
N GLY A 47 -0.58 4.30 0.00
CA GLY A 47 -1.09 5.40 -0.82
C GLY A 47 -0.32 5.66 -2.11
N PHE A 48 0.39 4.68 -2.61
CA PHE A 48 1.13 4.77 -3.87
C PHE A 48 0.19 4.51 -5.06
N MET A 49 -0.10 5.57 -5.83
CA MET A 49 -1.12 5.56 -6.89
C MET A 49 -0.57 5.27 -8.29
N LYS A 50 0.64 4.72 -8.39
CA LYS A 50 1.25 4.36 -9.68
C LYS A 50 1.51 2.87 -9.75
N ILE A 51 1.56 2.33 -10.96
CA ILE A 51 1.93 0.93 -11.19
C ILE A 51 3.42 0.88 -11.46
N LEU A 52 4.15 0.14 -10.64
CA LEU A 52 5.58 -0.12 -10.84
C LEU A 52 5.80 -0.98 -12.10
N SER A 53 6.88 -0.72 -12.82
CA SER A 53 7.21 -1.52 -14.00
C SER A 53 7.75 -2.89 -13.60
N LYS A 54 7.53 -3.89 -14.45
CA LYS A 54 8.15 -5.22 -14.34
C LYS A 54 9.67 -5.12 -14.19
N LYS A 55 10.29 -4.16 -14.90
CA LYS A 55 11.73 -3.89 -14.83
C LYS A 55 12.16 -3.39 -13.46
N PHE A 56 11.37 -2.50 -12.83
CA PHE A 56 11.63 -2.02 -11.47
C PHE A 56 11.55 -3.16 -10.46
N ILE A 57 10.46 -3.93 -10.48
CA ILE A 57 10.23 -5.06 -9.58
C ILE A 57 11.37 -6.08 -9.70
N LYS A 58 11.79 -6.43 -10.94
CA LYS A 58 12.92 -7.33 -11.17
C LYS A 58 14.26 -6.79 -10.64
N LYS A 59 14.51 -5.46 -10.80
CA LYS A 59 15.77 -4.84 -10.38
C LYS A 59 15.88 -4.67 -8.88
N PHE A 60 14.77 -4.48 -8.18
CA PHE A 60 14.79 -4.35 -6.74
C PHE A 60 15.07 -5.70 -6.04
N SER A 61 14.66 -6.83 -6.64
CA SER A 61 14.89 -8.21 -6.19
C SER A 61 14.41 -8.59 -4.79
N SER A 62 14.13 -7.63 -3.92
CA SER A 62 13.59 -7.85 -2.57
C SER A 62 12.07 -7.64 -2.54
N PRO A 63 11.37 -8.06 -1.46
CA PRO A 63 9.92 -7.94 -1.39
C PRO A 63 9.43 -6.49 -1.49
N ILE A 64 8.36 -6.31 -2.26
CA ILE A 64 7.57 -5.08 -2.28
C ILE A 64 6.17 -5.45 -1.83
N ILE A 65 5.67 -4.81 -0.80
CA ILE A 65 4.31 -5.02 -0.31
C ILE A 65 3.47 -3.77 -0.47
N ASN A 66 2.17 -3.96 -0.65
CA ASN A 66 1.20 -2.87 -0.72
C ASN A 66 0.03 -3.14 0.21
N ILE A 67 -0.54 -2.07 0.78
CA ILE A 67 -1.83 -2.13 1.46
C ILE A 67 -2.92 -1.60 0.55
N HIS A 68 -3.99 -2.40 0.38
CA HIS A 68 -5.11 -2.08 -0.49
C HIS A 68 -6.42 -2.08 0.29
N PRO A 69 -7.23 -1.00 0.21
CA PRO A 69 -8.43 -0.83 1.04
C PRO A 69 -9.65 -1.58 0.51
N SER A 70 -9.49 -2.87 0.20
CA SER A 70 -10.58 -3.79 -0.11
C SER A 70 -10.23 -5.22 0.29
N LEU A 71 -11.21 -6.10 0.25
CA LEU A 71 -11.02 -7.55 0.36
C LEU A 71 -10.68 -8.13 -1.01
N LEU A 72 -9.40 -8.09 -1.40
CA LEU A 72 -8.96 -8.65 -2.68
C LEU A 72 -9.39 -10.12 -2.82
N PRO A 73 -9.78 -10.55 -4.02
CA PRO A 73 -9.66 -9.89 -5.32
C PRO A 73 -10.76 -8.86 -5.66
N LYS A 74 -11.71 -8.59 -4.75
CA LYS A 74 -12.74 -7.57 -4.98
C LYS A 74 -12.14 -6.17 -5.04
N TYR A 75 -12.65 -5.36 -5.95
CA TYR A 75 -12.36 -3.92 -6.05
C TYR A 75 -10.88 -3.57 -6.14
N LYS A 76 -10.18 -4.18 -7.08
CA LYS A 76 -8.84 -3.73 -7.49
C LYS A 76 -8.88 -2.27 -7.95
N GLY A 77 -7.80 -1.53 -7.76
CA GLY A 77 -7.67 -0.13 -8.14
C GLY A 77 -8.44 0.83 -7.24
N LEU A 78 -9.03 1.87 -7.82
CA LEU A 78 -9.57 3.00 -7.10
C LEU A 78 -11.04 2.84 -6.68
N ASN A 79 -11.49 3.74 -5.77
CA ASN A 79 -12.90 3.90 -5.34
C ASN A 79 -13.48 2.66 -4.64
N THR A 80 -12.68 1.94 -3.89
CA THR A 80 -13.06 0.67 -3.26
C THR A 80 -14.22 0.82 -2.28
N HIS A 81 -14.20 1.86 -1.44
CA HIS A 81 -15.25 2.12 -0.45
C HIS A 81 -16.58 2.46 -1.10
N MET A 82 -16.55 3.36 -2.11
CA MET A 82 -17.74 3.71 -2.88
C MET A 82 -18.35 2.49 -3.56
N LYS A 83 -17.51 1.65 -4.18
CA LYS A 83 -17.96 0.41 -4.82
C LYS A 83 -18.62 -0.54 -3.82
N ALA A 84 -18.02 -0.74 -2.65
CA ALA A 84 -18.57 -1.59 -1.60
C ALA A 84 -19.93 -1.10 -1.08
N ILE A 85 -20.08 0.22 -0.86
CA ILE A 85 -21.36 0.83 -0.46
C ILE A 85 -22.41 0.69 -1.56
N LYS A 86 -22.06 1.05 -2.81
CA LYS A 86 -22.97 0.98 -3.97
C LYS A 86 -23.48 -0.44 -4.20
N ASN A 87 -22.62 -1.43 -4.05
CA ASN A 87 -22.96 -2.85 -4.23
C ASN A 87 -23.63 -3.46 -2.98
N LYS A 88 -23.89 -2.68 -1.94
CA LYS A 88 -24.52 -3.13 -0.68
C LYS A 88 -23.81 -4.34 -0.07
N ASP A 89 -22.47 -4.37 -0.17
CA ASP A 89 -21.68 -5.45 0.41
C ASP A 89 -21.88 -5.50 1.93
N LYS A 90 -21.94 -6.71 2.49
CA LYS A 90 -22.02 -6.91 3.95
C LYS A 90 -20.70 -6.58 4.66
N TYR A 91 -19.58 -6.73 3.95
CA TYR A 91 -18.24 -6.55 4.49
C TYR A 91 -17.37 -5.78 3.50
N SER A 92 -16.48 -4.96 4.03
CA SER A 92 -15.30 -4.41 3.38
C SER A 92 -14.07 -4.78 4.20
N GLY A 93 -12.92 -4.22 3.91
CA GLY A 93 -11.71 -4.45 4.68
C GLY A 93 -10.46 -3.95 3.99
N ALA A 94 -9.33 -4.48 4.41
CA ALA A 94 -8.04 -4.19 3.81
C ALA A 94 -7.22 -5.45 3.58
N THR A 95 -6.36 -5.41 2.58
CA THR A 95 -5.48 -6.50 2.18
C THR A 95 -4.04 -6.00 2.06
N VAL A 96 -3.11 -6.66 2.74
CA VAL A 96 -1.67 -6.53 2.47
C VAL A 96 -1.25 -7.66 1.56
N HIS A 97 -0.62 -7.32 0.45
CA HIS A 97 -0.20 -8.29 -0.57
C HIS A 97 1.19 -7.98 -1.12
N ILE A 98 1.86 -8.99 -1.67
CA ILE A 98 3.08 -8.81 -2.45
C ILE A 98 2.74 -8.08 -3.74
N VAL A 99 3.58 -7.16 -4.15
CA VAL A 99 3.43 -6.43 -5.42
C VAL A 99 4.05 -7.24 -6.55
N ASN A 100 3.29 -7.42 -7.61
CA ASN A 100 3.76 -7.98 -8.89
C ASN A 100 3.45 -6.99 -10.04
N ASP A 101 3.65 -7.40 -11.27
CA ASP A 101 3.43 -6.59 -12.48
C ASP A 101 1.95 -6.38 -12.84
N LYS A 102 1.02 -7.00 -12.11
CA LYS A 102 -0.43 -6.86 -12.29
C LYS A 102 -1.03 -6.07 -11.14
N LEU A 103 -1.99 -5.20 -11.45
CA LEU A 103 -2.65 -4.36 -10.47
C LEU A 103 -3.33 -5.21 -9.38
N ASP A 104 -2.97 -4.98 -8.12
CA ASP A 104 -3.56 -5.58 -6.92
C ASP A 104 -3.84 -7.09 -7.05
N SER A 105 -2.83 -7.83 -7.53
CA SER A 105 -2.98 -9.26 -7.89
C SER A 105 -1.92 -10.18 -7.28
N GLY A 106 -1.01 -9.66 -6.49
CA GLY A 106 0.04 -10.47 -5.86
C GLY A 106 -0.47 -11.29 -4.68
N LYS A 107 0.36 -12.19 -4.19
CA LYS A 107 0.05 -13.09 -3.07
C LYS A 107 -0.37 -12.29 -1.83
N ILE A 108 -1.51 -12.63 -1.27
CA ILE A 108 -2.03 -12.03 -0.03
C ILE A 108 -1.18 -12.51 1.15
N ILE A 109 -0.75 -11.57 1.98
CA ILE A 109 -0.02 -11.84 3.23
C ILE A 109 -0.98 -11.87 4.40
N ILE A 110 -1.78 -10.82 4.54
CA ILE A 110 -2.83 -10.66 5.56
C ILE A 110 -4.01 -9.93 4.94
N GLN A 111 -5.21 -10.34 5.37
CA GLN A 111 -6.46 -9.67 5.01
C GLN A 111 -7.35 -9.63 6.25
N GLU A 112 -7.99 -8.49 6.51
CA GLU A 112 -8.93 -8.34 7.63
C GLU A 112 -10.19 -7.64 7.15
N LYS A 113 -11.35 -8.14 7.60
CA LYS A 113 -12.68 -7.64 7.22
C LYS A 113 -13.30 -6.74 8.28
N VAL A 114 -14.13 -5.80 7.85
CA VAL A 114 -14.99 -4.97 8.68
C VAL A 114 -16.43 -5.03 8.18
N ARG A 115 -17.39 -5.07 9.09
CA ARG A 115 -18.82 -5.05 8.75
C ARG A 115 -19.25 -3.67 8.27
N ILE A 116 -19.98 -3.62 7.16
CA ILE A 116 -20.64 -2.42 6.66
C ILE A 116 -22.02 -2.35 7.31
N LEU A 117 -22.31 -1.25 7.97
CA LEU A 117 -23.61 -1.00 8.61
C LEU A 117 -24.53 -0.24 7.63
N LYS A 118 -25.84 -0.33 7.81
CA LYS A 118 -26.81 0.43 7.00
C LYS A 118 -26.61 1.94 7.08
N SER A 119 -26.06 2.44 8.19
CA SER A 119 -25.72 3.85 8.41
C SER A 119 -24.38 4.28 7.82
N ASP A 120 -23.58 3.35 7.28
CA ASP A 120 -22.29 3.70 6.72
C ASP A 120 -22.44 4.36 5.35
N ASN A 121 -21.62 5.37 5.15
CA ASN A 121 -21.33 5.98 3.87
C ASN A 121 -19.84 5.79 3.52
N GLU A 122 -19.42 6.26 2.37
CA GLU A 122 -18.02 6.14 1.93
C GLU A 122 -17.03 6.69 2.96
N LYS A 123 -17.32 7.85 3.55
CA LYS A 123 -16.44 8.53 4.53
C LYS A 123 -16.31 7.75 5.83
N THR A 124 -17.42 7.21 6.36
CA THR A 124 -17.40 6.41 7.60
C THR A 124 -16.72 5.07 7.36
N LEU A 125 -17.01 4.41 6.24
CA LEU A 125 -16.37 3.15 5.86
C LEU A 125 -14.86 3.33 5.67
N LYS A 126 -14.41 4.40 5.00
CA LYS A 126 -13.00 4.74 4.86
C LYS A 126 -12.29 4.85 6.22
N LYS A 127 -12.91 5.51 7.20
CA LYS A 127 -12.34 5.62 8.56
C LYS A 127 -12.22 4.25 9.24
N LYS A 128 -13.22 3.38 9.09
CA LYS A 128 -13.19 2.02 9.64
C LYS A 128 -12.08 1.18 9.02
N VAL A 129 -11.98 1.20 7.69
CA VAL A 129 -10.97 0.45 6.95
C VAL A 129 -9.56 0.95 7.27
N LEU A 130 -9.35 2.27 7.38
CA LEU A 130 -8.05 2.85 7.74
C LEU A 130 -7.52 2.34 9.10
N LYS A 131 -8.40 2.13 10.10
CA LYS A 131 -7.99 1.54 11.38
C LYS A 131 -7.46 0.11 11.20
N ILE A 132 -8.11 -0.66 10.30
CA ILE A 132 -7.65 -2.02 9.96
C ILE A 132 -6.33 -1.95 9.20
N GLU A 133 -6.19 -1.07 8.24
CA GLU A 133 -4.95 -0.88 7.48
C GLU A 133 -3.75 -0.69 8.41
N HIS A 134 -3.84 0.25 9.34
CA HIS A 134 -2.77 0.51 10.32
C HIS A 134 -2.41 -0.73 11.14
N LYS A 135 -3.42 -1.51 11.55
CA LYS A 135 -3.22 -2.72 12.36
C LYS A 135 -2.56 -3.85 11.57
N ILE A 136 -3.06 -4.13 10.35
CA ILE A 136 -2.59 -5.31 9.60
C ILE A 136 -1.28 -5.04 8.86
N TYR A 137 -0.95 -3.79 8.57
CA TYR A 137 0.27 -3.49 7.83
C TYR A 137 1.51 -3.79 8.66
N SER A 138 1.56 -3.36 9.92
CA SER A 138 2.65 -3.71 10.83
C SER A 138 2.76 -5.21 11.06
N LYS A 139 1.63 -5.91 11.22
CA LYS A 139 1.60 -7.38 11.34
C LYS A 139 2.16 -8.08 10.09
N ALA A 140 1.85 -7.56 8.90
CA ALA A 140 2.36 -8.12 7.65
C ALA A 140 3.89 -7.95 7.52
N ILE A 141 4.42 -6.79 7.94
CA ILE A 141 5.86 -6.54 7.97
C ILE A 141 6.55 -7.52 8.92
N ILE A 142 6.06 -7.66 10.16
CA ILE A 142 6.60 -8.60 11.13
C ILE A 142 6.59 -10.01 10.56
N LYS A 143 5.44 -10.47 10.02
CA LYS A 143 5.30 -11.80 9.44
C LYS A 143 6.30 -12.07 8.30
N LEU A 144 6.63 -11.06 7.50
CA LEU A 144 7.65 -11.21 6.46
C LEU A 144 9.05 -11.32 7.03
N LEU A 145 9.37 -10.51 8.05
CA LEU A 145 10.70 -10.49 8.66
C LEU A 145 10.99 -11.74 9.52
N THR A 146 9.96 -12.39 10.05
CA THR A 146 10.11 -13.61 10.88
C THR A 146 10.11 -14.89 10.08
N ASN A 147 9.75 -14.85 8.79
CA ASN A 147 9.76 -16.02 7.88
C ASN A 147 10.98 -16.02 6.93
N TYR A 148 11.94 -15.14 7.18
CA TYR A 148 13.28 -15.09 6.60
C TYR A 148 14.29 -15.38 7.76
#